data_fcad1fa5558280aed27698a0293574f0
#
_entry.id   fcad1fa5558280aed27698a0293574f0
#
_cell.length_a   1.000
_cell.length_b   1.000
_cell.length_c   1.000
_cell.angle_alpha   90.00
_cell.angle_beta   90.00
_cell.angle_gamma   90.00
#
_symmetry.space_group_name_H-M   'P 1'
#
loop_
_entity.id
_entity.type
_entity.pdbx_description
1 polymer ?
#
loop_
_entity_poly.entity_id
_entity_poly.type
_entity_poly.pdbx_seq_one_letter_code
_entity_poly.pdbx_strand_id
1 'polypeptide(L)'
;MGRLCKEFEKMRRELANNKKKVWRLVEDERTLRSAIAHDIRTPVALVKGNLEIIDEFFPLHKLSEEKVAEIVAKTIQHVEHLEHFVDIMKYLNSIVDLEPEYKETAYKELAEKVYEIQKELCEKSKKDFAFEHHDLDCVMQVDPVFVIEVEENLLTNALRYAQNKVTVSLGLAGDELELVVEDDGPGFQESPKKLLQAYGKRKEEKGDVHYGLGLYISKSLCSAHRGELCLENMKHGGARAAARFKVNSENPGI
;
A
#
# COMPACT_ATOMS: atom_id res chain seq x y z
N MET A 1 -35.55 -32.57 21.81
CA MET A 1 -34.90 -32.96 20.51
C MET A 1 -34.69 -31.77 19.56
N GLY A 2 -35.67 -30.87 19.34
CA GLY A 2 -35.54 -29.79 18.33
C GLY A 2 -34.48 -28.70 18.60
N ARG A 3 -34.14 -28.41 19.85
CA ARG A 3 -33.14 -27.38 20.20
C ARG A 3 -31.69 -27.86 19.90
N LEU A 4 -31.41 -29.11 20.27
CA LEU A 4 -30.11 -29.75 20.02
C LEU A 4 -29.79 -29.88 18.51
N CYS A 5 -30.80 -30.25 17.71
CA CYS A 5 -30.65 -30.31 16.24
C CYS A 5 -30.40 -28.94 15.62
N LYS A 6 -31.02 -27.88 16.11
CA LYS A 6 -30.78 -26.49 15.63
C LYS A 6 -29.39 -26.01 15.97
N GLU A 7 -28.87 -26.26 17.16
CA GLU A 7 -27.49 -25.91 17.56
C GLU A 7 -26.46 -26.70 16.77
N PHE A 8 -26.70 -27.99 16.52
CA PHE A 8 -25.83 -28.81 15.68
C PHE A 8 -25.79 -28.30 14.22
N GLU A 9 -26.94 -27.94 13.66
CA GLU A 9 -27.05 -27.37 12.32
C GLU A 9 -26.33 -26.00 12.22
N LYS A 10 -26.40 -25.17 13.25
CA LYS A 10 -25.69 -23.88 13.35
C LYS A 10 -24.18 -24.12 13.38
N MET A 11 -23.71 -25.01 14.23
CA MET A 11 -22.29 -25.37 14.33
C MET A 11 -21.75 -25.96 13.02
N ARG A 12 -22.53 -26.79 12.33
CA ARG A 12 -22.17 -27.34 11.02
C ARG A 12 -22.01 -26.24 9.97
N ARG A 13 -22.92 -25.24 9.95
CA ARG A 13 -22.82 -24.09 9.04
C ARG A 13 -21.62 -23.21 9.34
N GLU A 14 -21.36 -22.94 10.61
CA GLU A 14 -20.18 -22.17 11.04
C GLU A 14 -18.88 -22.88 10.66
N LEU A 15 -18.78 -24.18 10.89
CA LEU A 15 -17.65 -25.00 10.44
C LEU A 15 -17.47 -24.99 8.93
N ALA A 16 -18.55 -25.11 8.16
CA ALA A 16 -18.49 -25.05 6.70
C ALA A 16 -18.03 -23.67 6.20
N ASN A 17 -18.52 -22.60 6.84
CA ASN A 17 -18.12 -21.23 6.52
C ASN A 17 -16.65 -20.95 6.89
N ASN A 18 -16.21 -21.42 8.07
CA ASN A 18 -14.81 -21.29 8.48
C ASN A 18 -13.88 -22.09 7.56
N LYS A 19 -14.24 -23.31 7.20
CA LYS A 19 -13.50 -24.11 6.22
C LYS A 19 -13.38 -23.37 4.89
N LYS A 20 -14.47 -22.76 4.40
CA LYS A 20 -14.47 -22.00 3.15
C LYS A 20 -13.60 -20.73 3.23
N LYS A 21 -13.58 -20.06 4.39
CA LYS A 21 -12.67 -18.92 4.63
C LYS A 21 -11.21 -19.36 4.63
N VAL A 22 -10.88 -20.43 5.35
CA VAL A 22 -9.51 -20.97 5.39
C VAL A 22 -9.03 -21.38 4.00
N TRP A 23 -9.86 -22.08 3.22
CA TRP A 23 -9.49 -22.46 1.85
C TRP A 23 -9.24 -21.25 0.95
N ARG A 24 -10.03 -20.18 1.08
CA ARG A 24 -9.78 -18.94 0.34
C ARG A 24 -8.45 -18.30 0.73
N LEU A 25 -8.15 -18.22 2.03
CA LEU A 25 -6.88 -17.68 2.51
C LEU A 25 -5.68 -18.48 1.99
N VAL A 26 -5.76 -19.82 1.99
CA VAL A 26 -4.69 -20.67 1.44
C VAL A 26 -4.54 -20.50 -0.08
N GLU A 27 -5.65 -20.33 -0.80
CA GLU A 27 -5.62 -20.12 -2.26
C GLU A 27 -5.09 -18.73 -2.62
N ASP A 28 -5.47 -17.71 -1.85
CA ASP A 28 -4.96 -16.35 -1.97
C ASP A 28 -3.45 -16.31 -1.66
N GLU A 29 -2.99 -16.99 -0.60
CA GLU A 29 -1.57 -17.11 -0.26
C GLU A 29 -0.77 -17.83 -1.36
N ARG A 30 -1.30 -18.91 -1.91
CA ARG A 30 -0.62 -19.65 -3.00
C ARG A 30 -0.51 -18.81 -4.27
N THR A 31 -1.57 -18.08 -4.61
CA THR A 31 -1.58 -17.16 -5.75
C THR A 31 -0.56 -16.04 -5.53
N LEU A 32 -0.53 -15.48 -4.32
CA LEU A 32 0.42 -14.49 -3.85
C LEU A 32 1.86 -14.96 -4.05
N ARG A 33 2.23 -16.12 -3.52
CA ARG A 33 3.59 -16.69 -3.64
C ARG A 33 4.01 -16.91 -5.10
N SER A 34 3.10 -17.37 -5.95
CA SER A 34 3.40 -17.60 -7.37
C SER A 34 3.65 -16.31 -8.13
N ALA A 35 2.85 -15.28 -7.85
CA ALA A 35 3.01 -13.99 -8.48
C ALA A 35 4.29 -13.28 -8.00
N ILE A 36 4.60 -13.36 -6.71
CA ILE A 36 5.85 -12.91 -6.10
C ILE A 36 7.07 -13.49 -6.83
N ALA A 37 7.10 -14.82 -6.99
CA ALA A 37 8.22 -15.50 -7.66
C ALA A 37 8.38 -15.05 -9.13
N HIS A 38 7.28 -14.77 -9.81
CA HIS A 38 7.30 -14.22 -11.17
C HIS A 38 7.87 -12.80 -11.18
N ASP A 39 7.44 -11.99 -10.25
CA ASP A 39 7.70 -10.56 -10.22
C ASP A 39 9.12 -10.22 -9.73
N ILE A 40 9.72 -11.06 -8.88
CA ILE A 40 11.16 -11.00 -8.56
C ILE A 40 12.01 -11.38 -9.78
N ARG A 41 11.58 -12.36 -10.57
CA ARG A 41 12.38 -12.87 -11.70
C ARG A 41 12.63 -11.80 -12.75
N THR A 42 11.67 -10.92 -12.99
CA THR A 42 11.77 -9.86 -14.02
C THR A 42 12.89 -8.85 -13.70
N PRO A 43 12.90 -8.13 -12.56
CA PRO A 43 13.99 -7.20 -12.25
C PRO A 43 15.33 -7.91 -12.09
N VAL A 44 15.38 -9.12 -11.54
CA VAL A 44 16.62 -9.93 -11.47
C VAL A 44 17.17 -10.21 -12.88
N ALA A 45 16.32 -10.57 -13.83
CA ALA A 45 16.72 -10.80 -15.21
C ALA A 45 17.22 -9.52 -15.88
N LEU A 46 16.61 -8.36 -15.60
CA LEU A 46 17.04 -7.06 -16.11
C LEU A 46 18.38 -6.62 -15.51
N VAL A 47 18.56 -6.76 -14.20
CA VAL A 47 19.86 -6.51 -13.54
C VAL A 47 20.94 -7.38 -14.16
N LYS A 48 20.68 -8.68 -14.29
CA LYS A 48 21.63 -9.61 -14.89
C LYS A 48 21.95 -9.24 -16.34
N GLY A 49 20.93 -9.00 -17.17
CA GLY A 49 21.13 -8.62 -18.59
C GLY A 49 21.91 -7.31 -18.74
N ASN A 50 21.63 -6.30 -17.91
CA ASN A 50 22.37 -5.05 -17.90
C ASN A 50 23.86 -5.25 -17.55
N LEU A 51 24.16 -6.09 -16.56
CA LEU A 51 25.54 -6.41 -16.17
C LEU A 51 26.26 -7.23 -17.25
N GLU A 52 25.57 -8.18 -17.89
CA GLU A 52 26.12 -8.97 -19.01
C GLU A 52 26.47 -8.06 -20.21
N ILE A 53 25.64 -7.06 -20.52
CA ILE A 53 25.93 -6.07 -21.57
C ILE A 53 27.21 -5.27 -21.25
N ILE A 54 27.36 -4.84 -20.00
CA ILE A 54 28.58 -4.11 -19.59
C ILE A 54 29.80 -5.03 -19.68
N ASP A 55 29.70 -6.24 -19.14
CA ASP A 55 30.79 -7.21 -19.08
C ASP A 55 31.27 -7.61 -20.50
N GLU A 56 30.36 -7.81 -21.45
CA GLU A 56 30.68 -8.24 -22.81
C GLU A 56 31.19 -7.10 -23.70
N PHE A 57 30.54 -5.92 -23.63
CA PHE A 57 30.77 -4.86 -24.61
C PHE A 57 31.73 -3.75 -24.17
N PHE A 58 31.86 -3.51 -22.84
CA PHE A 58 32.75 -2.47 -22.32
C PHE A 58 34.25 -2.78 -22.58
N PRO A 59 34.74 -3.99 -22.35
CA PRO A 59 36.13 -4.34 -22.64
C PRO A 59 36.48 -4.25 -24.13
N LEU A 60 35.50 -4.36 -25.01
CA LEU A 60 35.64 -4.25 -26.46
C LEU A 60 35.57 -2.80 -26.96
N HIS A 61 35.52 -1.81 -26.09
CA HIS A 61 35.32 -0.39 -26.41
C HIS A 61 34.07 -0.11 -27.29
N LYS A 62 33.04 -0.98 -27.20
CA LYS A 62 31.77 -0.82 -27.93
C LYS A 62 30.72 -0.03 -27.16
N LEU A 63 30.99 0.29 -25.89
CA LEU A 63 30.15 1.14 -25.05
C LEU A 63 30.92 2.40 -24.66
N SER A 64 30.30 3.56 -24.80
CA SER A 64 30.81 4.80 -24.22
C SER A 64 30.60 4.83 -22.70
N GLU A 65 31.41 5.62 -21.98
CA GLU A 65 31.27 5.81 -20.53
C GLU A 65 29.88 6.33 -20.17
N GLU A 66 29.30 7.22 -20.99
CA GLU A 66 27.93 7.74 -20.81
C GLU A 66 26.90 6.61 -20.89
N LYS A 67 27.07 5.67 -21.83
CA LYS A 67 26.15 4.53 -21.98
C LYS A 67 26.28 3.54 -20.84
N VAL A 68 27.49 3.35 -20.33
CA VAL A 68 27.72 2.55 -19.13
C VAL A 68 27.02 3.19 -17.92
N ALA A 69 27.18 4.51 -17.74
CA ALA A 69 26.52 5.25 -16.66
C ALA A 69 24.99 5.14 -16.74
N GLU A 70 24.40 5.22 -17.94
CA GLU A 70 22.95 5.01 -18.15
C GLU A 70 22.51 3.60 -17.75
N ILE A 71 23.26 2.57 -18.15
CA ILE A 71 22.94 1.17 -17.82
C ILE A 71 23.05 0.93 -16.30
N VAL A 72 24.11 1.48 -15.67
CA VAL A 72 24.31 1.39 -14.21
C VAL A 72 23.15 2.08 -13.47
N ALA A 73 22.76 3.29 -13.88
CA ALA A 73 21.64 3.99 -13.25
C ALA A 73 20.32 3.18 -13.32
N LYS A 74 20.02 2.58 -14.48
CA LYS A 74 18.86 1.68 -14.63
C LYS A 74 18.98 0.43 -13.77
N THR A 75 20.19 -0.10 -13.64
CA THR A 75 20.42 -1.30 -12.82
C THR A 75 20.19 -1.00 -11.34
N ILE A 76 20.65 0.18 -10.86
CA ILE A 76 20.40 0.65 -9.50
C ILE A 76 18.89 0.76 -9.25
N GLN A 77 18.12 1.38 -10.16
CA GLN A 77 16.66 1.46 -10.03
C GLN A 77 16.00 0.07 -9.90
N HIS A 78 16.48 -0.92 -10.67
CA HIS A 78 15.94 -2.28 -10.55
C HIS A 78 16.30 -2.95 -9.21
N VAL A 79 17.45 -2.63 -8.63
CA VAL A 79 17.86 -3.12 -7.29
C VAL A 79 17.02 -2.45 -6.22
N GLU A 80 16.82 -1.14 -6.26
CA GLU A 80 15.93 -0.40 -5.34
C GLU A 80 14.50 -0.96 -5.36
N HIS A 81 13.99 -1.31 -6.54
CA HIS A 81 12.72 -2.00 -6.66
C HIS A 81 12.71 -3.38 -5.98
N LEU A 82 13.82 -4.13 -6.06
CA LEU A 82 13.93 -5.42 -5.38
C LEU A 82 13.99 -5.27 -3.86
N GLU A 83 14.69 -4.27 -3.36
CA GLU A 83 14.75 -3.95 -1.92
C GLU A 83 13.36 -3.62 -1.38
N HIS A 84 12.64 -2.71 -2.04
CA HIS A 84 11.25 -2.40 -1.70
C HIS A 84 10.36 -3.64 -1.73
N PHE A 85 10.56 -4.52 -2.72
CA PHE A 85 9.81 -5.77 -2.81
C PHE A 85 10.12 -6.74 -1.65
N VAL A 86 11.37 -6.82 -1.21
CA VAL A 86 11.76 -7.63 -0.04
C VAL A 86 11.13 -7.10 1.25
N ASP A 87 11.02 -5.79 1.40
CA ASP A 87 10.36 -5.19 2.56
C ASP A 87 8.86 -5.49 2.56
N ILE A 88 8.21 -5.39 1.41
CA ILE A 88 6.83 -5.86 1.23
C ILE A 88 6.68 -7.33 1.62
N MET A 89 7.66 -8.18 1.26
CA MET A 89 7.62 -9.61 1.61
C MET A 89 7.75 -9.88 3.10
N LYS A 90 8.57 -9.11 3.81
CA LYS A 90 8.63 -9.17 5.28
C LYS A 90 7.27 -8.83 5.87
N TYR A 91 6.62 -7.78 5.36
CA TYR A 91 5.26 -7.40 5.74
C TYR A 91 4.24 -8.50 5.44
N LEU A 92 4.26 -9.10 4.26
CA LEU A 92 3.32 -10.16 3.88
C LEU A 92 3.47 -11.42 4.73
N ASN A 93 4.69 -11.79 5.11
CA ASN A 93 4.92 -12.92 6.02
C ASN A 93 4.45 -12.62 7.45
N SER A 94 4.42 -11.36 7.86
CA SER A 94 3.88 -10.91 9.14
C SER A 94 2.37 -10.66 9.11
N ILE A 95 1.75 -10.51 7.92
CA ILE A 95 0.30 -10.26 7.77
C ILE A 95 -0.57 -11.38 8.37
N VAL A 96 -0.06 -12.60 8.46
CA VAL A 96 -0.79 -13.71 9.12
C VAL A 96 -0.92 -13.48 10.63
N ASP A 97 0.00 -12.70 11.23
CA ASP A 97 0.06 -12.40 12.66
C ASP A 97 0.19 -10.87 12.93
N LEU A 98 -0.31 -10.01 12.01
CA LEU A 98 -0.28 -8.56 12.20
C LEU A 98 -1.21 -8.15 13.34
N GLU A 99 -0.67 -8.07 14.53
CA GLU A 99 -1.30 -7.39 15.64
C GLU A 99 -0.76 -5.95 15.70
N PRO A 100 -1.63 -4.91 15.60
CA PRO A 100 -1.18 -3.53 15.71
C PRO A 100 -0.60 -3.25 17.10
N GLU A 101 0.54 -2.58 17.14
CA GLU A 101 1.16 -2.12 18.38
C GLU A 101 0.53 -0.78 18.79
N TYR A 102 -0.60 -0.85 19.49
CA TYR A 102 -1.31 0.35 19.95
C TYR A 102 -0.45 1.16 20.92
N LYS A 103 -0.24 2.44 20.57
CA LYS A 103 0.49 3.42 21.40
C LYS A 103 -0.37 4.64 21.66
N GLU A 104 -0.23 5.22 22.84
CA GLU A 104 -0.76 6.56 23.11
C GLU A 104 -0.04 7.55 22.21
N THR A 105 -0.77 8.12 21.27
CA THR A 105 -0.24 9.01 20.25
C THR A 105 -1.05 10.30 20.24
N ALA A 106 -0.39 11.44 20.40
CA ALA A 106 -1.04 12.73 20.24
C ALA A 106 -1.36 12.95 18.75
N TYR A 107 -2.59 13.37 18.46
CA TYR A 107 -3.02 13.64 17.08
C TYR A 107 -2.08 14.62 16.38
N LYS A 108 -1.67 15.71 17.05
CA LYS A 108 -0.74 16.71 16.51
C LYS A 108 0.61 16.10 16.10
N GLU A 109 1.18 15.25 16.96
CA GLU A 109 2.45 14.58 16.67
C GLU A 109 2.35 13.67 15.43
N LEU A 110 1.23 12.95 15.30
CA LEU A 110 0.99 12.12 14.12
C LEU A 110 0.81 12.98 12.87
N ALA A 111 0.03 14.06 12.94
CA ALA A 111 -0.17 14.98 11.82
C ALA A 111 1.13 15.64 11.35
N GLU A 112 2.01 16.03 12.27
CA GLU A 112 3.34 16.56 11.97
C GLU A 112 4.20 15.54 11.23
N LYS A 113 4.25 14.29 11.69
CA LYS A 113 5.00 13.22 11.02
C LYS A 113 4.48 12.93 9.62
N VAL A 114 3.16 12.84 9.46
CA VAL A 114 2.51 12.67 8.17
C VAL A 114 2.88 13.83 7.23
N TYR A 115 2.88 15.06 7.71
CA TYR A 115 3.26 16.23 6.92
C TYR A 115 4.75 16.21 6.48
N GLU A 116 5.66 15.82 7.36
CA GLU A 116 7.09 15.74 7.04
C GLU A 116 7.37 14.74 5.89
N ILE A 117 6.77 13.56 5.95
CA ILE A 117 6.89 12.52 4.91
C ILE A 117 6.34 13.04 3.57
N GLN A 118 5.17 13.66 3.60
CA GLN A 118 4.54 14.24 2.42
C GLN A 118 5.42 15.29 1.76
N LYS A 119 6.00 16.18 2.56
CA LYS A 119 6.91 17.21 2.06
C LYS A 119 8.09 16.61 1.32
N GLU A 120 8.74 15.59 1.88
CA GLU A 120 9.89 14.92 1.25
C GLU A 120 9.52 14.25 -0.09
N LEU A 121 8.40 13.54 -0.14
CA LEU A 121 7.94 12.84 -1.35
C LEU A 121 7.48 13.82 -2.43
N CYS A 122 6.77 14.89 -2.05
CA CYS A 122 6.23 15.86 -2.99
C CYS A 122 7.31 16.76 -3.59
N GLU A 123 8.34 17.17 -2.85
CA GLU A 123 9.47 17.94 -3.38
C GLU A 123 10.15 17.23 -4.56
N LYS A 124 10.21 15.90 -4.54
CA LYS A 124 10.78 15.08 -5.61
C LYS A 124 9.87 15.00 -6.85
N SER A 125 8.56 15.15 -6.68
CA SER A 125 7.56 14.90 -7.74
C SER A 125 7.24 16.10 -8.62
N LYS A 126 7.57 17.33 -8.20
CA LYS A 126 7.19 18.62 -8.86
C LYS A 126 5.69 18.80 -9.07
N LYS A 127 4.86 18.23 -8.21
CA LYS A 127 3.39 18.36 -8.23
C LYS A 127 2.91 19.25 -7.11
N ASP A 128 1.79 19.91 -7.33
CA ASP A 128 1.13 20.71 -6.31
C ASP A 128 0.60 19.79 -5.21
N PHE A 129 0.83 20.19 -3.98
CA PHE A 129 0.48 19.40 -2.81
C PHE A 129 -0.30 20.25 -1.81
N ALA A 130 -1.34 19.68 -1.21
CA ALA A 130 -2.08 20.27 -0.12
C ALA A 130 -2.26 19.25 1.01
N PHE A 131 -2.00 19.68 2.24
CA PHE A 131 -2.31 18.91 3.44
C PHE A 131 -3.36 19.63 4.26
N GLU A 132 -4.44 18.94 4.57
CA GLU A 132 -5.57 19.41 5.34
C GLU A 132 -5.73 18.58 6.60
N HIS A 133 -5.69 19.19 7.76
CA HIS A 133 -5.94 18.51 9.02
C HIS A 133 -6.66 19.42 10.02
N HIS A 134 -7.35 18.80 10.97
CA HIS A 134 -7.96 19.53 12.07
C HIS A 134 -6.93 19.78 13.17
N ASP A 135 -6.97 20.96 13.79
CA ASP A 135 -6.14 21.24 14.98
C ASP A 135 -6.83 20.63 16.22
N LEU A 136 -6.63 19.33 16.42
CA LEU A 136 -7.20 18.57 17.52
C LEU A 136 -6.14 18.34 18.62
N ASP A 137 -6.53 18.68 19.85
CA ASP A 137 -5.71 18.44 21.04
C ASP A 137 -6.27 17.20 21.76
N CYS A 138 -5.96 16.03 21.21
CA CYS A 138 -6.41 14.74 21.77
C CYS A 138 -5.30 13.68 21.66
N VAL A 139 -5.38 12.71 22.55
CA VAL A 139 -4.53 11.52 22.52
C VAL A 139 -5.41 10.33 22.10
N MET A 140 -4.87 9.47 21.27
CA MET A 140 -5.57 8.29 20.76
C MET A 140 -4.68 7.06 20.83
N GLN A 141 -5.31 5.89 20.97
CA GLN A 141 -4.63 4.60 20.87
C GLN A 141 -4.60 4.16 19.41
N VAL A 142 -3.44 4.25 18.78
CA VAL A 142 -3.22 3.92 17.38
C VAL A 142 -1.84 3.28 17.20
N ASP A 143 -1.67 2.48 16.17
CA ASP A 143 -0.35 2.10 15.69
C ASP A 143 0.13 3.15 14.67
N PRO A 144 1.06 4.06 15.06
CA PRO A 144 1.50 5.13 14.17
C PRO A 144 2.29 4.61 12.97
N VAL A 145 2.94 3.43 13.10
CA VAL A 145 3.70 2.82 12.00
C VAL A 145 2.75 2.37 10.90
N PHE A 146 1.62 1.77 11.26
CA PHE A 146 0.60 1.36 10.29
C PHE A 146 0.00 2.56 9.55
N VAL A 147 -0.28 3.66 10.25
CA VAL A 147 -0.84 4.86 9.63
C VAL A 147 0.14 5.47 8.63
N ILE A 148 1.42 5.59 9.01
CA ILE A 148 2.49 6.13 8.16
C ILE A 148 2.70 5.25 6.93
N GLU A 149 2.81 3.95 7.10
CA GLU A 149 3.00 3.01 5.98
C GLU A 149 1.83 3.08 4.97
N VAL A 150 0.61 3.17 5.47
CA VAL A 150 -0.58 3.34 4.61
C VAL A 150 -0.53 4.68 3.89
N GLU A 151 -0.14 5.75 4.58
CA GLU A 151 0.01 7.07 3.98
C GLU A 151 1.04 7.08 2.84
N GLU A 152 2.26 6.56 3.07
CA GLU A 152 3.32 6.48 2.06
C GLU A 152 2.87 5.70 0.82
N ASN A 153 2.20 4.57 1.02
CA ASN A 153 1.67 3.75 -0.05
C ASN A 153 0.61 4.48 -0.89
N LEU A 154 -0.34 5.15 -0.23
CA LEU A 154 -1.41 5.88 -0.90
C LEU A 154 -0.88 7.13 -1.60
N LEU A 155 0.00 7.89 -0.95
CA LEU A 155 0.61 9.10 -1.49
C LEU A 155 1.49 8.78 -2.70
N THR A 156 2.35 7.75 -2.62
CA THR A 156 3.18 7.32 -3.75
C THR A 156 2.33 6.92 -4.95
N ASN A 157 1.20 6.23 -4.74
CA ASN A 157 0.25 5.94 -5.79
C ASN A 157 -0.36 7.22 -6.37
N ALA A 158 -0.85 8.12 -5.54
CA ALA A 158 -1.44 9.39 -5.98
C ALA A 158 -0.44 10.24 -6.78
N LEU A 159 0.79 10.41 -6.29
CA LEU A 159 1.85 11.16 -6.97
C LEU A 159 2.21 10.57 -8.34
N ARG A 160 2.08 9.26 -8.52
CA ARG A 160 2.33 8.62 -9.80
C ARG A 160 1.25 8.95 -10.84
N TYR A 161 -0.02 8.90 -10.45
CA TYR A 161 -1.14 9.01 -11.37
C TYR A 161 -1.72 10.43 -11.47
N ALA A 162 -1.48 11.29 -10.50
CA ALA A 162 -1.89 12.68 -10.54
C ALA A 162 -1.38 13.38 -11.81
N GLN A 163 -2.17 14.28 -12.36
CA GLN A 163 -1.73 15.18 -13.42
C GLN A 163 -0.93 16.35 -12.84
N ASN A 164 -1.51 17.08 -11.89
CA ASN A 164 -0.91 18.28 -11.32
C ASN A 164 -0.96 18.32 -9.80
N LYS A 165 -2.02 17.78 -9.17
CA LYS A 165 -2.32 18.03 -7.75
C LYS A 165 -2.62 16.76 -6.98
N VAL A 166 -2.09 16.70 -5.75
CA VAL A 166 -2.47 15.71 -4.72
C VAL A 166 -2.90 16.43 -3.46
N THR A 167 -3.97 15.98 -2.86
CA THR A 167 -4.46 16.48 -1.57
C THR A 167 -4.48 15.33 -0.58
N VAL A 168 -3.92 15.55 0.61
CA VAL A 168 -4.00 14.60 1.72
C VAL A 168 -4.76 15.27 2.85
N SER A 169 -5.71 14.57 3.43
CA SER A 169 -6.41 15.02 4.62
C SER A 169 -6.34 14.00 5.74
N LEU A 170 -6.15 14.48 6.96
CA LEU A 170 -6.14 13.68 8.18
C LEU A 170 -7.20 14.23 9.12
N GLY A 171 -8.09 13.37 9.60
CA GLY A 171 -9.17 13.76 10.48
C GLY A 171 -9.55 12.67 11.47
N LEU A 172 -10.26 13.07 12.53
CA LEU A 172 -10.83 12.16 13.51
C LEU A 172 -12.35 12.29 13.46
N ALA A 173 -13.05 11.18 13.19
CA ALA A 173 -14.49 11.12 13.12
C ALA A 173 -15.00 10.07 14.12
N GLY A 174 -15.42 10.54 15.32
CA GLY A 174 -15.81 9.65 16.42
C GLY A 174 -14.63 8.82 16.92
N ASP A 175 -14.69 7.50 16.76
CA ASP A 175 -13.65 6.54 17.13
C ASP A 175 -12.82 6.06 15.94
N GLU A 176 -12.84 6.80 14.84
CA GLU A 176 -12.07 6.49 13.62
C GLU A 176 -11.14 7.64 13.24
N LEU A 177 -9.85 7.31 13.08
CA LEU A 177 -8.89 8.17 12.39
C LEU A 177 -9.05 7.90 10.89
N GLU A 178 -9.33 8.94 10.11
CA GLU A 178 -9.46 8.86 8.66
C GLU A 178 -8.31 9.60 7.99
N LEU A 179 -7.58 8.89 7.14
CA LEU A 179 -6.55 9.41 6.25
C LEU A 179 -7.07 9.32 4.82
N VAL A 180 -7.19 10.43 4.13
CA VAL A 180 -7.69 10.48 2.75
C VAL A 180 -6.63 11.04 1.84
N VAL A 181 -6.40 10.38 0.71
CA VAL A 181 -5.50 10.83 -0.36
C VAL A 181 -6.32 10.95 -1.64
N GLU A 182 -6.28 12.13 -2.25
CA GLU A 182 -6.99 12.49 -3.48
C GLU A 182 -6.01 12.98 -4.54
N ASP A 183 -6.20 12.56 -5.78
CA ASP A 183 -5.42 13.02 -6.93
C ASP A 183 -6.33 13.52 -8.07
N ASP A 184 -5.79 14.32 -8.96
CA ASP A 184 -6.46 14.85 -10.16
C ASP A 184 -6.18 14.00 -11.42
N GLY A 185 -5.80 12.75 -11.25
CA GLY A 185 -5.46 11.83 -12.32
C GLY A 185 -6.67 11.22 -13.04
N PRO A 186 -6.47 10.17 -13.82
CA PRO A 186 -7.54 9.51 -14.57
C PRO A 186 -8.50 8.67 -13.70
N GLY A 187 -8.24 8.57 -12.40
CA GLY A 187 -8.98 7.70 -11.50
C GLY A 187 -8.62 6.22 -11.67
N PHE A 188 -9.29 5.38 -10.89
CA PHE A 188 -9.10 3.93 -10.94
C PHE A 188 -9.77 3.34 -12.19
N GLN A 189 -9.01 2.63 -13.02
CA GLN A 189 -9.50 1.99 -14.24
C GLN A 189 -10.22 0.65 -13.97
N GLU A 190 -9.93 0.06 -12.81
CA GLU A 190 -10.55 -1.20 -12.37
C GLU A 190 -11.46 -0.99 -11.17
N SER A 191 -12.36 -1.94 -10.94
CA SER A 191 -13.25 -1.88 -9.77
C SER A 191 -12.43 -1.96 -8.47
N PRO A 192 -12.84 -1.21 -7.41
CA PRO A 192 -12.17 -1.24 -6.10
C PRO A 192 -11.95 -2.66 -5.58
N LYS A 193 -12.92 -3.54 -5.80
CA LYS A 193 -12.84 -4.94 -5.38
C LYS A 193 -11.68 -5.70 -6.02
N LYS A 194 -11.33 -5.39 -7.27
CA LYS A 194 -10.18 -5.99 -7.95
C LYS A 194 -8.87 -5.37 -7.49
N LEU A 195 -8.84 -4.05 -7.30
CA LEU A 195 -7.66 -3.31 -6.86
C LEU A 195 -7.21 -3.70 -5.44
N LEU A 196 -8.18 -4.04 -4.59
CA LEU A 196 -7.95 -4.47 -3.20
C LEU A 196 -7.70 -5.98 -3.06
N GLN A 197 -7.69 -6.73 -4.16
CA GLN A 197 -7.21 -8.12 -4.16
C GLN A 197 -5.70 -8.13 -4.38
N ALA A 198 -5.00 -9.05 -3.70
CA ALA A 198 -3.60 -9.29 -3.99
C ALA A 198 -3.43 -9.59 -5.49
N TYR A 199 -2.57 -8.82 -6.17
CA TYR A 199 -2.23 -9.02 -7.58
C TYR A 199 -3.29 -8.69 -8.64
N GLY A 200 -3.69 -7.44 -8.75
CA GLY A 200 -4.16 -6.91 -10.01
C GLY A 200 -2.96 -6.75 -10.97
N LYS A 201 -2.78 -7.66 -11.95
CA LYS A 201 -1.77 -7.47 -13.00
C LYS A 201 -2.09 -6.17 -13.75
N ARG A 202 -1.36 -5.09 -13.48
CA ARG A 202 -1.39 -3.92 -14.34
C ARG A 202 -0.30 -4.08 -15.39
N LYS A 203 -0.70 -4.21 -16.66
CA LYS A 203 0.17 -3.94 -17.81
C LYS A 203 0.25 -2.43 -17.94
N GLU A 204 1.35 -1.84 -17.55
CA GLU A 204 1.64 -0.47 -17.94
C GLU A 204 2.50 -0.45 -19.20
N GLU A 205 2.11 0.38 -20.17
CA GLU A 205 2.76 0.52 -21.48
C GLU A 205 4.16 1.17 -21.43
N LYS A 206 4.67 1.54 -20.25
CA LYS A 206 5.93 2.30 -20.09
C LYS A 206 7.05 1.58 -19.32
N GLY A 207 7.01 0.28 -19.18
CA GLY A 207 8.16 -0.48 -18.67
C GLY A 207 8.38 -0.49 -17.15
N ASP A 208 7.65 0.30 -16.38
CA ASP A 208 7.68 0.24 -14.92
C ASP A 208 6.70 -0.82 -14.42
N VAL A 209 7.24 -1.94 -13.96
CA VAL A 209 6.44 -3.04 -13.40
C VAL A 209 6.06 -2.70 -11.98
N HIS A 210 4.79 -2.27 -11.78
CA HIS A 210 4.25 -2.04 -10.45
C HIS A 210 3.32 -3.17 -10.03
N TYR A 211 3.64 -3.75 -8.90
CA TYR A 211 3.07 -5.02 -8.42
C TYR A 211 1.68 -4.91 -7.79
N GLY A 212 1.08 -3.71 -7.73
CA GLY A 212 -0.26 -3.51 -7.16
C GLY A 212 -0.39 -3.92 -5.68
N LEU A 213 0.72 -4.08 -4.98
CA LEU A 213 0.78 -4.57 -3.60
C LEU A 213 0.49 -3.49 -2.57
N GLY A 214 0.85 -2.23 -2.85
CA GLY A 214 0.66 -1.13 -1.90
C GLY A 214 -0.79 -1.02 -1.42
N LEU A 215 -1.78 -1.07 -2.31
CA LEU A 215 -3.19 -1.03 -1.92
C LEU A 215 -3.64 -2.27 -1.13
N TYR A 216 -3.06 -3.43 -1.43
CA TYR A 216 -3.33 -4.65 -0.65
C TYR A 216 -2.73 -4.57 0.75
N ILE A 217 -1.52 -4.06 0.89
CA ILE A 217 -0.86 -3.80 2.18
C ILE A 217 -1.67 -2.79 2.97
N SER A 218 -1.99 -1.64 2.38
CA SER A 218 -2.81 -0.61 3.02
C SER A 218 -4.14 -1.16 3.52
N LYS A 219 -4.83 -1.97 2.72
CA LYS A 219 -6.05 -2.66 3.14
C LYS A 219 -5.81 -3.60 4.32
N SER A 220 -4.72 -4.37 4.29
CA SER A 220 -4.41 -5.35 5.34
C SER A 220 -4.10 -4.64 6.66
N LEU A 221 -3.31 -3.56 6.64
CA LEU A 221 -2.99 -2.73 7.79
C LEU A 221 -4.23 -2.06 8.39
N CYS A 222 -5.09 -1.46 7.54
CA CYS A 222 -6.37 -0.92 7.99
C CYS A 222 -7.25 -2.00 8.64
N SER A 223 -7.33 -3.20 8.03
CA SER A 223 -8.14 -4.30 8.56
C SER A 223 -7.60 -4.84 9.88
N ALA A 224 -6.27 -4.95 10.04
CA ALA A 224 -5.62 -5.33 11.29
C ALA A 224 -5.93 -4.32 12.40
N HIS A 225 -6.01 -3.04 12.05
CA HIS A 225 -6.40 -1.94 12.93
C HIS A 225 -7.92 -1.79 13.09
N ARG A 226 -8.71 -2.82 12.73
CA ARG A 226 -10.18 -2.87 12.78
C ARG A 226 -10.87 -1.78 11.96
N GLY A 227 -10.16 -1.20 11.00
CA GLY A 227 -10.64 -0.21 10.05
C GLY A 227 -10.84 -0.80 8.65
N GLU A 228 -10.88 0.07 7.66
CA GLU A 228 -11.07 -0.32 6.26
C GLU A 228 -10.36 0.64 5.30
N LEU A 229 -10.08 0.17 4.08
CA LEU A 229 -9.61 0.99 2.96
C LEU A 229 -10.72 1.06 1.91
N CYS A 230 -11.17 2.29 1.61
CA CYS A 230 -12.16 2.59 0.59
C CYS A 230 -11.50 3.27 -0.60
N LEU A 231 -11.82 2.83 -1.82
CA LEU A 231 -11.35 3.41 -3.07
C LEU A 231 -12.53 3.86 -3.91
N GLU A 232 -12.49 5.07 -4.43
CA GLU A 232 -13.55 5.62 -5.29
C GLU A 232 -12.99 6.58 -6.34
N ASN A 233 -13.72 6.75 -7.44
CA ASN A 233 -13.43 7.79 -8.42
C ASN A 233 -14.26 9.02 -8.10
N MET A 234 -13.62 10.19 -8.13
CA MET A 234 -14.29 11.45 -7.89
C MET A 234 -15.16 11.88 -9.09
N LYS A 235 -16.24 12.60 -8.83
CA LYS A 235 -17.21 13.04 -9.87
C LYS A 235 -16.59 13.92 -10.95
N HIS A 236 -15.56 14.67 -10.61
CA HIS A 236 -14.89 15.60 -11.52
C HIS A 236 -13.57 15.07 -12.08
N GLY A 237 -13.33 13.76 -11.97
CA GLY A 237 -12.07 13.10 -12.33
C GLY A 237 -11.14 12.98 -11.12
N GLY A 238 -10.18 12.03 -11.21
CA GLY A 238 -9.26 11.72 -10.13
C GLY A 238 -9.69 10.53 -9.28
N ALA A 239 -8.75 10.05 -8.48
CA ALA A 239 -8.98 8.97 -7.52
C ALA A 239 -9.04 9.51 -6.09
N ARG A 240 -9.80 8.83 -5.25
CA ARG A 240 -9.84 9.05 -3.81
C ARG A 240 -9.65 7.73 -3.10
N ALA A 241 -8.66 7.68 -2.21
CA ALA A 241 -8.39 6.56 -1.31
C ALA A 241 -8.55 7.02 0.13
N ALA A 242 -9.47 6.40 0.87
CA ALA A 242 -9.74 6.72 2.27
C ALA A 242 -9.41 5.52 3.15
N ALA A 243 -8.43 5.66 4.00
CA ALA A 243 -8.00 4.68 4.99
C ALA A 243 -8.55 5.06 6.37
N ARG A 244 -9.22 4.12 7.01
CA ARG A 244 -9.79 4.27 8.34
C ARG A 244 -9.13 3.33 9.33
N PHE A 245 -8.89 3.84 10.53
CA PHE A 245 -8.29 3.11 11.64
C PHE A 245 -9.16 3.31 12.87
N LYS A 246 -9.56 2.22 13.53
CA LYS A 246 -10.27 2.32 14.80
C LYS A 246 -9.32 2.79 15.89
N VAL A 247 -9.68 3.87 16.56
CA VAL A 247 -8.92 4.45 17.65
C VAL A 247 -9.81 4.58 18.88
N ASN A 248 -9.27 4.28 20.05
CA ASN A 248 -9.93 4.64 21.29
C ASN A 248 -9.41 6.05 21.66
N SER A 249 -10.18 7.08 21.36
CA SER A 249 -9.86 8.44 21.81
C SER A 249 -10.38 8.62 23.23
N GLU A 250 -9.52 8.84 24.20
CA GLU A 250 -9.93 9.50 25.44
C GLU A 250 -10.17 10.97 25.06
N ASN A 251 -11.43 11.30 24.81
CA ASN A 251 -11.83 12.67 24.59
C ASN A 251 -11.86 13.39 25.94
N PRO A 252 -11.00 14.34 26.25
CA PRO A 252 -11.21 15.22 27.40
C PRO A 252 -12.37 16.15 27.05
N GLY A 253 -13.59 15.68 27.30
CA GLY A 253 -14.85 16.39 27.40
C GLY A 253 -15.10 17.59 26.48
N ILE A 254 -16.12 17.45 25.62
CA ILE A 254 -16.99 18.59 25.30
C ILE A 254 -17.97 18.80 26.43
#